data_cfa0c108195896f7928762d9433cf7d5
#
_entry.id   cfa0c108195896f7928762d9433cf7d5
#
_cell.length_a   1.000
_cell.length_b   1.000
_cell.length_c   1.000
_cell.angle_alpha   90.00
_cell.angle_beta   90.00
_cell.angle_gamma   90.00
#
_symmetry.space_group_name_H-M   'P 1'
#
loop_
_entity.id
_entity.type
_entity.pdbx_description
1 polymer ?
#
loop_
_entity_poly.entity_id
_entity_poly.type
_entity_poly.pdbx_seq_one_letter_code
_entity_poly.pdbx_strand_id
1 'polypeptide(L)'
;MVMVLGFVSLTGMQTDLLPNMNLPYLLVITTYPGASPEQVESDVTQPLENSLSTLNGVKNVTSQSNENYSLVILEYQDDTDMDSAMVKASTAVNQLSDSLPDMASTPTLMEMSPDMMATQYVAVDYEGMDIYELSDYVEDTIVPQLERVDGV
;
A
#
# COMPACT_ATOMS: atom_id res chain seq x y z
N MET A 1 -11.49 -18.13 -42.81
CA MET A 1 -11.95 -17.08 -41.88
C MET A 1 -11.85 -17.49 -40.41
N VAL A 2 -12.30 -18.68 -40.03
CA VAL A 2 -12.28 -19.12 -38.62
C VAL A 2 -10.86 -19.17 -38.02
N MET A 3 -9.86 -19.63 -38.78
CA MET A 3 -8.44 -19.67 -38.32
C MET A 3 -7.85 -18.27 -38.06
N VAL A 4 -8.20 -17.29 -38.85
CA VAL A 4 -7.71 -15.89 -38.67
C VAL A 4 -8.34 -15.25 -37.46
N LEU A 5 -9.64 -15.50 -37.20
CA LEU A 5 -10.34 -15.05 -35.98
C LEU A 5 -9.77 -15.74 -34.73
N GLY A 6 -9.44 -17.02 -34.81
CA GLY A 6 -8.79 -17.74 -33.71
C GLY A 6 -7.40 -17.21 -33.37
N PHE A 7 -6.60 -16.86 -34.36
CA PHE A 7 -5.27 -16.30 -34.18
C PHE A 7 -5.30 -14.88 -33.57
N VAL A 8 -6.24 -14.04 -34.05
CA VAL A 8 -6.45 -12.69 -33.50
C VAL A 8 -6.96 -12.75 -32.04
N SER A 9 -7.83 -13.73 -31.73
CA SER A 9 -8.31 -13.94 -30.36
C SER A 9 -7.19 -14.39 -29.40
N LEU A 10 -6.28 -15.25 -29.87
CA LEU A 10 -5.13 -15.71 -29.08
C LEU A 10 -4.12 -14.57 -28.77
N THR A 11 -3.89 -13.68 -29.72
CA THR A 11 -2.97 -12.53 -29.52
C THR A 11 -3.58 -11.41 -28.67
N GLY A 12 -4.90 -11.41 -28.48
CA GLY A 12 -5.61 -10.44 -27.65
C GLY A 12 -5.97 -10.96 -26.24
N MET A 13 -5.60 -12.18 -25.90
CA MET A 13 -5.79 -12.70 -24.53
C MET A 13 -4.74 -12.09 -23.61
N GLN A 14 -5.21 -11.33 -22.64
CA GLN A 14 -4.38 -10.89 -21.52
C GLN A 14 -3.99 -12.14 -20.69
N THR A 15 -2.70 -12.37 -20.58
CA THR A 15 -2.12 -13.48 -19.80
C THR A 15 -1.68 -13.01 -18.43
N ASP A 16 -2.49 -12.17 -17.76
CA ASP A 16 -2.22 -11.82 -16.38
C ASP A 16 -2.44 -13.05 -15.50
N LEU A 17 -1.41 -13.42 -14.77
CA LEU A 17 -1.45 -14.55 -13.83
C LEU A 17 -2.46 -14.34 -12.70
N LEU A 18 -2.76 -13.09 -12.37
CA LEU A 18 -3.78 -12.69 -11.40
C LEU A 18 -4.77 -11.77 -12.09
N PRO A 19 -6.08 -12.09 -12.08
CA PRO A 19 -7.07 -11.09 -12.49
C PRO A 19 -6.90 -9.84 -11.63
N ASN A 20 -7.23 -8.66 -12.16
CA ASN A 20 -7.28 -7.42 -11.39
C ASN A 20 -8.20 -7.62 -10.17
N MET A 21 -7.66 -8.12 -9.09
CA MET A 21 -8.36 -8.26 -7.81
C MET A 21 -8.10 -6.98 -7.04
N ASN A 22 -9.08 -6.11 -7.00
CA ASN A 22 -9.05 -5.03 -6.03
C ASN A 22 -9.08 -5.69 -4.65
N LEU A 23 -7.98 -5.59 -3.93
CA LEU A 23 -7.93 -6.08 -2.57
C LEU A 23 -8.75 -5.13 -1.70
N PRO A 24 -9.75 -5.61 -0.94
CA PRO A 24 -10.63 -4.76 -0.16
C PRO A 24 -9.92 -4.26 1.12
N TYR A 25 -8.73 -3.71 0.98
CA TYR A 25 -7.92 -3.22 2.09
C TYR A 25 -7.50 -1.76 1.88
N LEU A 26 -7.70 -0.94 2.92
CA LEU A 26 -7.11 0.39 3.03
C LEU A 26 -6.08 0.40 4.15
N LEU A 27 -4.93 1.03 3.89
CA LEU A 27 -3.90 1.29 4.89
C LEU A 27 -3.94 2.77 5.28
N VAL A 28 -3.83 3.02 6.57
CA VAL A 28 -3.68 4.36 7.14
C VAL A 28 -2.37 4.40 7.90
N ILE A 29 -1.44 5.23 7.43
CA ILE A 29 -0.11 5.39 8.02
C ILE A 29 -0.02 6.79 8.62
N THR A 30 0.41 6.87 9.88
CA THR A 30 0.62 8.12 10.59
C THR A 30 1.98 8.08 11.25
N THR A 31 2.86 9.04 10.96
CA THR A 31 4.15 9.16 11.64
C THR A 31 4.00 10.05 12.88
N TYR A 32 4.63 9.65 13.98
CA TYR A 32 4.66 10.41 15.24
C TYR A 32 6.09 10.38 15.80
N PRO A 33 6.98 11.27 15.31
CA PRO A 33 8.39 11.25 15.64
C PRO A 33 8.65 11.42 17.13
N GLY A 34 9.50 10.59 17.71
CA GLY A 34 9.91 10.62 19.11
C GLY A 34 8.92 9.95 20.08
N ALA A 35 7.81 9.42 19.61
CA ALA A 35 6.83 8.74 20.45
C ALA A 35 7.18 7.25 20.65
N SER A 36 6.99 6.76 21.88
CA SER A 36 7.05 5.33 22.16
C SER A 36 5.83 4.59 21.56
N PRO A 37 5.89 3.25 21.38
CA PRO A 37 4.75 2.48 20.90
C PRO A 37 3.47 2.70 21.70
N GLU A 38 3.57 2.82 23.03
CA GLU A 38 2.43 3.04 23.92
C GLU A 38 1.81 4.43 23.71
N GLN A 39 2.65 5.46 23.46
CA GLN A 39 2.18 6.80 23.12
C GLN A 39 1.53 6.83 21.73
N VAL A 40 2.15 6.16 20.76
CA VAL A 40 1.56 6.02 19.40
C VAL A 40 0.20 5.33 19.49
N GLU A 41 0.08 4.27 20.31
CA GLU A 41 -1.18 3.55 20.49
C GLU A 41 -2.25 4.45 21.10
N SER A 42 -1.96 5.11 22.23
CA SER A 42 -2.96 5.91 22.95
C SER A 42 -3.39 7.16 22.20
N ASP A 43 -2.44 7.85 21.58
CA ASP A 43 -2.64 9.21 21.06
C ASP A 43 -3.03 9.23 19.58
N VAL A 44 -2.69 8.16 18.82
CA VAL A 44 -2.90 8.09 17.37
C VAL A 44 -3.71 6.86 16.97
N THR A 45 -3.25 5.66 17.36
CA THR A 45 -3.84 4.41 16.85
C THR A 45 -5.26 4.20 17.34
N GLN A 46 -5.51 4.30 18.65
CA GLN A 46 -6.85 4.11 19.22
C GLN A 46 -7.89 5.11 18.70
N PRO A 47 -7.62 6.43 18.63
CA PRO A 47 -8.53 7.38 17.99
C PRO A 47 -8.86 7.02 16.54
N LEU A 48 -7.85 6.62 15.75
CA LEU A 48 -8.05 6.20 14.36
C LEU A 48 -8.91 4.92 14.27
N GLU A 49 -8.59 3.89 15.05
CA GLU A 49 -9.39 2.65 15.10
C GLU A 49 -10.85 2.91 15.46
N ASN A 50 -11.08 3.70 16.51
CA ASN A 50 -12.43 4.02 16.98
C ASN A 50 -13.26 4.73 15.89
N SER A 51 -12.65 5.65 15.16
CA SER A 51 -13.32 6.36 14.08
C SER A 51 -13.57 5.48 12.86
N LEU A 52 -12.53 4.78 12.42
CA LEU A 52 -12.54 4.03 11.17
C LEU A 52 -13.35 2.73 11.27
N SER A 53 -13.40 2.10 12.45
CA SER A 53 -14.23 0.89 12.68
C SER A 53 -15.73 1.12 12.52
N THR A 54 -16.19 2.37 12.63
CA THR A 54 -17.61 2.72 12.50
C THR A 54 -18.06 2.92 11.05
N LEU A 55 -17.12 2.91 10.11
CA LEU A 55 -17.43 3.12 8.69
C LEU A 55 -18.20 1.94 8.09
N ASN A 56 -19.18 2.26 7.25
CA ASN A 56 -19.97 1.25 6.57
C ASN A 56 -19.10 0.42 5.61
N GLY A 57 -19.26 -0.89 5.67
CA GLY A 57 -18.54 -1.85 4.82
C GLY A 57 -17.23 -2.35 5.44
N VAL A 58 -16.76 -1.76 6.54
CA VAL A 58 -15.59 -2.28 7.27
C VAL A 58 -15.96 -3.60 7.93
N LYS A 59 -15.20 -4.64 7.64
CA LYS A 59 -15.34 -6.00 8.17
C LYS A 59 -14.43 -6.20 9.38
N ASN A 60 -13.20 -5.70 9.30
CA ASN A 60 -12.21 -5.81 10.36
C ASN A 60 -11.25 -4.62 10.34
N VAL A 61 -10.72 -4.26 11.52
CA VAL A 61 -9.67 -3.27 11.67
C VAL A 61 -8.52 -3.94 12.43
N THR A 62 -7.34 -3.87 11.87
CA THR A 62 -6.11 -4.36 12.49
C THR A 62 -5.12 -3.21 12.55
N SER A 63 -4.45 -3.03 13.67
CA SER A 63 -3.45 -1.97 13.82
C SER A 63 -2.14 -2.49 14.34
N GLN A 64 -1.12 -1.69 14.13
CA GLN A 64 0.21 -1.89 14.67
C GLN A 64 0.80 -0.55 15.09
N SER A 65 1.08 -0.43 16.39
CA SER A 65 1.75 0.73 16.97
C SER A 65 3.24 0.42 17.13
N ASN A 66 4.07 1.16 16.43
CA ASN A 66 5.52 1.05 16.49
C ASN A 66 6.13 2.37 16.99
N GLU A 67 7.40 2.32 17.34
CA GLU A 67 8.16 3.54 17.63
C GLU A 67 8.11 4.48 16.42
N ASN A 68 7.66 5.72 16.64
CA ASN A 68 7.53 6.79 15.66
C ASN A 68 6.42 6.65 14.60
N TYR A 69 5.64 5.57 14.54
CA TYR A 69 4.55 5.46 13.58
C TYR A 69 3.43 4.50 13.98
N SER A 70 2.24 4.80 13.48
CA SER A 70 1.04 3.96 13.53
C SER A 70 0.70 3.44 12.14
N LEU A 71 0.32 2.18 12.05
CA LEU A 71 -0.23 1.55 10.86
C LEU A 71 -1.60 0.99 11.22
N VAL A 72 -2.65 1.43 10.54
CA VAL A 72 -4.02 0.89 10.68
C VAL A 72 -4.44 0.31 9.34
N ILE A 73 -4.90 -0.93 9.35
CA ILE A 73 -5.35 -1.68 8.18
C ILE A 73 -6.84 -1.92 8.31
N LEU A 74 -7.60 -1.44 7.34
CA LEU A 74 -9.03 -1.65 7.22
C LEU A 74 -9.30 -2.74 6.21
N GLU A 75 -9.96 -3.81 6.63
CA GLU A 75 -10.50 -4.84 5.76
C GLU A 75 -11.98 -4.54 5.49
N TYR A 76 -12.33 -4.39 4.22
CA TYR A 76 -13.71 -4.18 3.79
C TYR A 76 -14.36 -5.49 3.33
N GLN A 77 -15.68 -5.47 3.18
CA GLN A 77 -16.41 -6.58 2.57
C GLN A 77 -16.12 -6.63 1.06
N ASP A 78 -16.10 -7.83 0.47
CA ASP A 78 -15.69 -8.05 -0.92
C ASP A 78 -16.56 -7.32 -1.96
N ASP A 79 -17.80 -6.96 -1.59
CA ASP A 79 -18.76 -6.22 -2.42
C ASP A 79 -18.72 -4.69 -2.21
N THR A 80 -17.76 -4.20 -1.41
CA THR A 80 -17.62 -2.77 -1.11
C THR A 80 -17.01 -2.03 -2.31
N ASP A 81 -17.64 -0.91 -2.69
CA ASP A 81 -17.05 0.04 -3.63
C ASP A 81 -15.88 0.78 -2.95
N MET A 82 -14.65 0.42 -3.32
CA MET A 82 -13.42 0.89 -2.70
C MET A 82 -13.20 2.40 -2.93
N ASP A 83 -13.64 2.95 -4.05
CA ASP A 83 -13.56 4.40 -4.32
C ASP A 83 -14.40 5.18 -3.29
N SER A 84 -15.64 4.73 -3.06
CA SER A 84 -16.50 5.32 -2.04
C SER A 84 -15.98 5.10 -0.62
N ALA A 85 -15.39 3.94 -0.35
CA ALA A 85 -14.77 3.62 0.94
C ALA A 85 -13.58 4.54 1.24
N MET A 86 -12.72 4.76 0.26
CA MET A 86 -11.57 5.67 0.35
C MET A 86 -12.01 7.11 0.68
N VAL A 87 -13.04 7.62 0.00
CA VAL A 87 -13.57 8.98 0.26
C VAL A 87 -14.12 9.10 1.69
N LYS A 88 -14.87 8.09 2.16
CA LYS A 88 -15.41 8.07 3.53
C LYS A 88 -14.31 7.97 4.57
N ALA A 89 -13.34 7.08 4.36
CA ALA A 89 -12.19 6.93 5.25
C ALA A 89 -11.37 8.23 5.31
N SER A 90 -11.09 8.84 4.16
CA SER A 90 -10.39 10.13 4.10
C SER A 90 -11.14 11.23 4.85
N THR A 91 -12.46 11.29 4.73
CA THR A 91 -13.27 12.27 5.46
C THR A 91 -13.19 12.02 6.97
N ALA A 92 -13.29 10.79 7.44
CA ALA A 92 -13.19 10.44 8.85
C ALA A 92 -11.81 10.78 9.43
N VAL A 93 -10.74 10.45 8.70
CA VAL A 93 -9.35 10.76 9.07
C VAL A 93 -9.12 12.27 9.15
N ASN A 94 -9.60 13.03 8.17
CA ASN A 94 -9.46 14.50 8.17
C ASN A 94 -10.19 15.15 9.35
N GLN A 95 -11.36 14.63 9.75
CA GLN A 95 -12.07 15.09 10.93
C GLN A 95 -11.31 14.83 12.24
N LEU A 96 -10.52 13.76 12.25
CA LEU A 96 -9.71 13.41 13.41
C LEU A 96 -8.38 14.16 13.47
N SER A 97 -7.87 14.64 12.35
CA SER A 97 -6.55 15.27 12.25
C SER A 97 -6.36 16.41 13.24
N ASP A 98 -7.42 17.20 13.49
CA ASP A 98 -7.38 18.31 14.44
C ASP A 98 -7.31 17.86 15.92
N SER A 99 -7.59 16.59 16.20
CA SER A 99 -7.56 16.02 17.55
C SER A 99 -6.31 15.18 17.82
N LEU A 100 -5.49 14.94 16.80
CA LEU A 100 -4.19 14.26 16.94
C LEU A 100 -3.14 15.22 17.52
N PRO A 101 -2.07 14.70 18.15
CA PRO A 101 -0.97 15.51 18.63
C PRO A 101 -0.33 16.35 17.52
N ASP A 102 0.08 17.59 17.84
CA ASP A 102 0.72 18.52 16.88
C ASP A 102 1.99 17.93 16.20
N MET A 103 2.67 16.99 16.88
CA MET A 103 3.87 16.33 16.36
C MET A 103 3.54 15.12 15.48
N ALA A 104 2.31 14.64 15.47
CA ALA A 104 1.89 13.59 14.56
C ALA A 104 1.65 14.16 13.16
N SER A 105 2.09 13.45 12.13
CA SER A 105 1.77 13.85 10.75
C SER A 105 0.29 13.66 10.46
N THR A 106 -0.21 14.34 9.45
CA THR A 106 -1.53 14.01 8.88
C THR A 106 -1.52 12.55 8.41
N PRO A 107 -2.50 11.73 8.83
CA PRO A 107 -2.57 10.34 8.40
C PRO A 107 -2.71 10.24 6.89
N THR A 108 -1.93 9.36 6.28
CA THR A 108 -1.96 9.08 4.84
C THR A 108 -2.72 7.80 4.58
N LEU A 109 -3.70 7.86 3.67
CA LEU A 109 -4.47 6.70 3.23
C LEU A 109 -3.91 6.16 1.92
N MET A 110 -3.84 4.83 1.83
CA MET A 110 -3.40 4.11 0.63
C MET A 110 -4.30 2.90 0.43
N GLU A 111 -4.72 2.65 -0.80
CA GLU A 111 -5.37 1.39 -1.17
C GLU A 111 -4.31 0.32 -1.40
N MET A 112 -4.56 -0.89 -0.89
CA MET A 112 -3.66 -2.01 -1.15
C MET A 112 -3.95 -2.56 -2.54
N SER A 113 -2.99 -2.40 -3.44
CA SER A 113 -3.03 -2.99 -4.78
C SER A 113 -2.13 -4.23 -4.87
N PRO A 114 -2.50 -5.24 -5.66
CA PRO A 114 -1.61 -6.34 -6.01
C PRO A 114 -0.27 -5.87 -6.61
N ASP A 115 -0.27 -4.72 -7.30
CA ASP A 115 0.91 -4.12 -7.90
C ASP A 115 1.95 -3.65 -6.85
N MET A 116 1.52 -3.48 -5.58
CA MET A 116 2.43 -3.21 -4.45
C MET A 116 3.19 -4.46 -4.01
N MET A 117 2.78 -5.64 -4.45
CA MET A 117 3.47 -6.88 -4.14
C MET A 117 4.62 -7.07 -5.13
N ALA A 118 5.84 -7.17 -4.62
CA ALA A 118 6.98 -7.48 -5.47
C ALA A 118 6.77 -8.86 -6.12
N THR A 119 6.74 -8.89 -7.44
CA THR A 119 6.64 -10.13 -8.23
C THR A 119 7.94 -10.90 -8.25
N GLN A 120 9.06 -10.21 -8.00
CA GLN A 120 10.39 -10.79 -7.97
C GLN A 120 11.31 -10.05 -7.00
N TYR A 121 12.09 -10.81 -6.24
CA TYR A 121 13.18 -10.31 -5.43
C TYR A 121 14.51 -10.72 -6.06
N VAL A 122 15.36 -9.75 -6.34
CA VAL A 122 16.68 -9.98 -6.92
C VAL A 122 17.73 -9.54 -5.92
N ALA A 123 18.60 -10.47 -5.52
CA ALA A 123 19.79 -10.13 -4.73
C ALA A 123 20.95 -9.81 -5.68
N VAL A 124 21.59 -8.68 -5.45
CA VAL A 124 22.75 -8.26 -6.22
C VAL A 124 23.97 -8.25 -5.30
N ASP A 125 25.05 -8.88 -5.74
CA ASP A 125 26.36 -8.88 -5.08
C ASP A 125 27.43 -8.56 -6.11
N TYR A 126 28.42 -7.74 -5.74
CA TYR A 126 29.53 -7.38 -6.60
C TYR A 126 30.83 -7.33 -5.80
N GLU A 127 31.79 -8.16 -6.19
CA GLU A 127 33.09 -8.26 -5.50
C GLU A 127 33.88 -6.96 -5.65
N GLY A 128 34.18 -6.31 -4.52
CA GLY A 128 34.97 -5.08 -4.45
C GLY A 128 34.20 -3.78 -4.34
N MET A 129 32.84 -3.83 -4.29
CA MET A 129 32.02 -2.68 -3.96
C MET A 129 31.55 -2.77 -2.51
N ASP A 130 31.48 -1.61 -1.84
CA ASP A 130 30.75 -1.55 -0.57
C ASP A 130 29.23 -1.45 -0.80
N ILE A 131 28.44 -1.55 0.28
CA ILE A 131 26.97 -1.58 0.18
C ILE A 131 26.40 -0.26 -0.37
N TYR A 132 27.07 0.87 -0.16
CA TYR A 132 26.63 2.17 -0.64
C TYR A 132 26.92 2.32 -2.12
N GLU A 133 28.15 1.99 -2.54
CA GLU A 133 28.55 2.00 -3.95
C GLU A 133 27.71 1.02 -4.78
N LEU A 134 27.37 -0.14 -4.20
CA LEU A 134 26.51 -1.13 -4.85
C LEU A 134 25.07 -0.62 -4.98
N SER A 135 24.54 0.07 -3.96
CA SER A 135 23.19 0.67 -4.01
C SER A 135 23.11 1.72 -5.11
N ASP A 136 24.06 2.65 -5.18
CA ASP A 136 24.13 3.68 -6.22
C ASP A 136 24.24 3.03 -7.61
N TYR A 137 25.07 2.00 -7.75
CA TYR A 137 25.19 1.28 -9.02
C TYR A 137 23.89 0.57 -9.44
N VAL A 138 23.17 -0.03 -8.50
CA VAL A 138 21.87 -0.67 -8.76
C VAL A 138 20.85 0.37 -9.20
N GLU A 139 20.72 1.49 -8.48
CA GLU A 139 19.76 2.56 -8.80
C GLU A 139 20.08 3.25 -10.12
N ASP A 140 21.34 3.56 -10.40
CA ASP A 140 21.73 4.31 -11.59
C ASP A 140 21.85 3.45 -12.86
N THR A 141 22.17 2.16 -12.70
CA THR A 141 22.52 1.31 -13.86
C THR A 141 21.54 0.16 -14.06
N ILE A 142 21.17 -0.57 -13.00
CA ILE A 142 20.38 -1.80 -13.11
C ILE A 142 18.90 -1.48 -13.20
N VAL A 143 18.37 -0.67 -12.29
CA VAL A 143 16.93 -0.33 -12.23
C VAL A 143 16.45 0.28 -13.57
N PRO A 144 17.11 1.27 -14.18
CA PRO A 144 16.65 1.84 -15.44
C PRO A 144 16.71 0.86 -16.62
N GLN A 145 17.53 -0.19 -16.54
CA GLN A 145 17.57 -1.23 -17.57
C GLN A 145 16.40 -2.22 -17.41
N LEU A 146 16.04 -2.53 -16.18
CA LEU A 146 14.89 -3.40 -15.88
C LEU A 146 13.56 -2.73 -16.23
N GLU A 147 13.41 -1.45 -15.90
CA GLU A 147 12.21 -0.66 -16.22
C GLU A 147 11.93 -0.49 -17.73
N ARG A 148 12.96 -0.72 -18.58
CA ARG A 148 12.79 -0.68 -20.04
C ARG A 148 12.32 -1.98 -20.65
N VAL A 149 12.23 -3.03 -19.86
CA VAL A 149 11.73 -4.33 -20.36
C VAL A 149 10.21 -4.27 -20.42
N ASP A 150 9.65 -4.62 -21.58
CA ASP A 150 8.19 -4.64 -21.77
C ASP A 150 7.53 -5.62 -20.77
N GLY A 151 6.68 -5.11 -19.92
CA GLY A 151 5.95 -5.90 -18.92
C GLY A 151 6.52 -5.81 -17.48
N VAL A 152 7.48 -4.92 -17.25
CA VAL A 152 7.98 -4.53 -15.91
C VAL A 152 7.41 -3.20 -15.51
#